data_8c101585aa61da156324df9833685d32
#
_entry.id   8c101585aa61da156324df9833685d32
#
_cell.length_a   1.000
_cell.length_b   1.000
_cell.length_c   1.000
_cell.angle_alpha   90.00
_cell.angle_beta   90.00
_cell.angle_gamma   90.00
#
_symmetry.space_group_name_H-M   'P 1'
#
loop_
_entity.id
_entity.type
_entity.pdbx_description
1 polymer ?
#
loop_
_entity_poly.entity_id
_entity_poly.type
_entity_poly.pdbx_seq_one_letter_code
_entity_poly.pdbx_strand_id
1 'polypeptide(L)'
;MDIELSSEQRMLADSVQSFVSEELLPLELEVERAGEVSAEQGDRIKNKAIEMGFYAANLPESVGGGGLDYTSLAIMERELGKVSHALHGFAWRPTELLMACNDEQKSRYLLPCVTGEKVECFAITEPGAGSDIMSMATRAKSDGSDWIINGSKHFVSSHVEPDFAIVFAATGTDDTPRGPRKRVSAFLVDRGHPGFEITRGPRCVSQRAYLNFVLSFNDCRVSDAQMLGEEGEGLMLADKWIKMGRVWVGAGCCGRAERLLELSLEWAANRKQFDQPIGKFQGTSFKLADMATELQAADLLVMHAARKADAGEMTPTDAAMCKLFASEMLHRLADHAVQIHGGMGLMEDLPIERLWRDARLERIWEGTSEIQRHIISRSLLRPLGA
;
A
#
# COMPACT_ATOMS: atom_id res chain seq x y z
N MET A 1 2.46 -27.33 -0.57
CA MET A 1 3.00 -26.84 -1.86
C MET A 1 4.17 -25.97 -1.45
N ASP A 2 5.40 -26.46 -1.61
CA ASP A 2 6.58 -25.65 -1.29
C ASP A 2 6.57 -24.44 -2.21
N ILE A 3 6.68 -23.26 -1.61
CA ILE A 3 6.91 -22.04 -2.38
C ILE A 3 8.39 -22.08 -2.78
N GLU A 4 8.73 -22.88 -3.79
CA GLU A 4 10.08 -22.85 -4.33
C GLU A 4 10.25 -21.54 -5.10
N LEU A 5 11.13 -20.68 -4.58
CA LEU A 5 11.61 -19.51 -5.28
C LEU A 5 12.64 -19.94 -6.32
N SER A 6 12.64 -19.27 -7.49
CA SER A 6 13.74 -19.41 -8.45
C SER A 6 15.06 -18.88 -7.85
N SER A 7 16.19 -19.16 -8.52
CA SER A 7 17.48 -18.59 -8.10
C SER A 7 17.47 -17.07 -8.14
N GLU A 8 16.85 -16.47 -9.15
CA GLU A 8 16.71 -15.03 -9.31
C GLU A 8 15.84 -14.42 -8.22
N GLN A 9 14.73 -15.08 -7.88
CA GLN A 9 13.84 -14.64 -6.82
C GLN A 9 14.51 -14.70 -5.44
N ARG A 10 15.34 -15.72 -5.17
CA ARG A 10 16.15 -15.78 -3.95
C ARG A 10 17.17 -14.64 -3.90
N MET A 11 17.90 -14.42 -4.98
CA MET A 11 18.86 -13.30 -5.06
C MET A 11 18.19 -11.94 -4.87
N LEU A 12 16.99 -11.75 -5.43
CA LEU A 12 16.18 -10.55 -5.20
C LEU A 12 15.83 -10.40 -3.73
N ALA A 13 15.30 -11.45 -3.10
CA ALA A 13 14.94 -11.44 -1.67
C ALA A 13 16.16 -11.07 -0.80
N ASP A 14 17.31 -11.72 -1.02
CA ASP A 14 18.56 -11.47 -0.28
C ASP A 14 19.03 -10.01 -0.48
N SER A 15 18.95 -9.49 -1.71
CA SER A 15 19.36 -8.11 -2.04
C SER A 15 18.45 -7.08 -1.34
N VAL A 16 17.13 -7.31 -1.36
CA VAL A 16 16.16 -6.41 -0.68
C VAL A 16 16.31 -6.52 0.83
N GLN A 17 16.54 -7.71 1.37
CA GLN A 17 16.78 -7.91 2.80
C GLN A 17 18.05 -7.14 3.26
N SER A 18 19.14 -7.19 2.48
CA SER A 18 20.35 -6.41 2.76
C SER A 18 20.06 -4.91 2.74
N PHE A 19 19.36 -4.43 1.71
CA PHE A 19 18.93 -3.02 1.63
C PHE A 19 18.10 -2.59 2.85
N VAL A 20 17.12 -3.40 3.26
CA VAL A 20 16.29 -3.12 4.43
C VAL A 20 17.13 -3.06 5.70
N SER A 21 18.00 -4.05 5.90
CA SER A 21 18.79 -4.17 7.14
C SER A 21 19.89 -3.11 7.25
N GLU A 22 20.51 -2.71 6.16
CA GLU A 22 21.65 -1.80 6.14
C GLU A 22 21.24 -0.33 5.99
N GLU A 23 20.21 -0.05 5.17
CA GLU A 23 19.83 1.32 4.82
C GLU A 23 18.57 1.83 5.54
N LEU A 24 17.62 0.96 5.86
CA LEU A 24 16.32 1.39 6.37
C LEU A 24 16.14 1.17 7.87
N LEU A 25 16.39 -0.03 8.37
CA LEU A 25 16.18 -0.37 9.79
C LEU A 25 16.96 0.53 10.76
N PRO A 26 18.22 0.96 10.48
CA PRO A 26 18.95 1.85 11.37
C PRO A 26 18.31 3.23 11.57
N LEU A 27 17.48 3.67 10.62
CA LEU A 27 16.81 4.98 10.68
C LEU A 27 15.44 4.94 11.38
N GLU A 28 14.91 3.76 11.62
CA GLU A 28 13.50 3.56 11.96
C GLU A 28 13.08 4.27 13.26
N LEU A 29 13.88 4.17 14.32
CA LEU A 29 13.57 4.80 15.61
C LEU A 29 13.66 6.32 15.54
N GLU A 30 14.66 6.85 14.83
CA GLU A 30 14.84 8.28 14.64
C GLU A 30 13.66 8.87 13.88
N VAL A 31 13.29 8.24 12.74
CA VAL A 31 12.17 8.66 11.88
C VAL A 31 10.83 8.56 12.62
N GLU A 32 10.62 7.50 13.41
CA GLU A 32 9.41 7.37 14.23
C GLU A 32 9.27 8.50 15.25
N ARG A 33 10.37 8.89 15.92
CA ARG A 33 10.40 9.98 16.90
C ARG A 33 10.25 11.35 16.24
N ALA A 34 10.89 11.58 15.10
CA ALA A 34 10.77 12.81 14.33
C ALA A 34 9.35 12.97 13.75
N GLY A 35 8.72 11.86 13.36
CA GLY A 35 7.41 11.85 12.68
C GLY A 35 7.49 12.25 11.22
N GLU A 36 8.69 12.26 10.63
CA GLU A 36 8.98 12.49 9.21
C GLU A 36 10.35 11.94 8.85
N VAL A 37 10.57 11.67 7.57
CA VAL A 37 11.88 11.36 7.00
C VAL A 37 12.48 12.67 6.50
N SER A 38 13.72 12.99 6.89
CA SER A 38 14.38 14.20 6.39
C SER A 38 14.66 14.09 4.88
N ALA A 39 14.77 15.24 4.20
CA ALA A 39 15.08 15.26 2.77
C ALA A 39 16.40 14.54 2.45
N GLU A 40 17.43 14.71 3.28
CA GLU A 40 18.73 14.05 3.13
C GLU A 40 18.61 12.51 3.25
N GLN A 41 17.88 12.02 4.26
CA GLN A 41 17.61 10.59 4.43
C GLN A 41 16.81 10.03 3.25
N GLY A 42 15.76 10.73 2.84
CA GLY A 42 14.91 10.32 1.73
C GLY A 42 15.67 10.25 0.40
N ASP A 43 16.46 11.26 0.07
CA ASP A 43 17.26 11.28 -1.15
C ASP A 43 18.33 10.19 -1.15
N ARG A 44 18.97 9.91 0.00
CA ARG A 44 19.92 8.80 0.13
C ARG A 44 19.25 7.45 -0.14
N ILE A 45 18.11 7.19 0.48
CA ILE A 45 17.36 5.94 0.30
C ILE A 45 16.90 5.80 -1.15
N LYS A 46 16.30 6.85 -1.71
CA LYS A 46 15.82 6.86 -3.11
C LYS A 46 16.94 6.58 -4.09
N ASN A 47 18.08 7.28 -3.97
CA ASN A 47 19.20 7.09 -4.87
C ASN A 47 19.77 5.67 -4.78
N LYS A 48 19.83 5.10 -3.56
CA LYS A 48 20.26 3.72 -3.37
C LYS A 48 19.26 2.72 -3.97
N ALA A 49 17.97 2.96 -3.81
CA ALA A 49 16.92 2.12 -4.41
C ALA A 49 16.95 2.17 -5.95
N ILE A 50 17.25 3.34 -6.54
CA ILE A 50 17.44 3.50 -8.00
C ILE A 50 18.69 2.72 -8.45
N GLU A 51 19.82 2.87 -7.76
CA GLU A 51 21.08 2.14 -8.06
C GLU A 51 20.87 0.63 -8.05
N MET A 52 20.07 0.12 -7.12
CA MET A 52 19.79 -1.31 -6.95
C MET A 52 18.65 -1.82 -7.85
N GLY A 53 17.98 -0.95 -8.61
CA GLY A 53 16.87 -1.31 -9.50
C GLY A 53 15.55 -1.61 -8.76
N PHE A 54 15.40 -1.17 -7.50
CA PHE A 54 14.18 -1.36 -6.73
C PHE A 54 13.14 -0.27 -7.00
N TYR A 55 13.59 0.92 -7.39
CA TYR A 55 12.72 2.04 -7.72
C TYR A 55 12.04 1.78 -9.07
N ALA A 56 10.73 2.03 -9.18
CA ALA A 56 9.92 1.77 -10.37
C ALA A 56 10.02 0.32 -10.91
N ALA A 57 10.34 -0.64 -10.05
CA ALA A 57 10.53 -2.05 -10.42
C ALA A 57 9.27 -2.69 -11.05
N ASN A 58 8.08 -2.15 -10.74
CA ASN A 58 6.78 -2.61 -11.23
C ASN A 58 6.42 -2.13 -12.65
N LEU A 59 7.10 -1.11 -13.17
CA LEU A 59 6.80 -0.58 -14.49
C LEU A 59 7.62 -1.28 -15.58
N PRO A 60 7.11 -1.37 -16.82
CA PRO A 60 7.81 -2.03 -17.91
C PRO A 60 9.17 -1.38 -18.24
N GLU A 61 10.14 -2.17 -18.70
CA GLU A 61 11.44 -1.68 -19.20
C GLU A 61 11.29 -0.67 -20.35
N SER A 62 10.24 -0.79 -21.16
CA SER A 62 9.94 0.12 -22.27
C SER A 62 9.70 1.58 -21.85
N VAL A 63 9.43 1.83 -20.58
CA VAL A 63 9.32 3.17 -20.00
C VAL A 63 10.42 3.46 -18.98
N GLY A 64 11.44 2.61 -18.89
CA GLY A 64 12.57 2.76 -17.97
C GLY A 64 12.37 2.14 -16.59
N GLY A 65 11.30 1.36 -16.39
CA GLY A 65 11.06 0.60 -15.16
C GLY A 65 11.85 -0.70 -15.08
N GLY A 66 11.76 -1.41 -13.97
CA GLY A 66 12.49 -2.68 -13.74
C GLY A 66 11.85 -3.92 -14.37
N GLY A 67 10.58 -3.84 -14.80
CA GLY A 67 9.88 -4.94 -15.49
C GLY A 67 9.68 -6.20 -14.66
N LEU A 68 9.72 -6.12 -13.32
CA LEU A 68 9.53 -7.29 -12.46
C LEU A 68 8.10 -7.84 -12.58
N ASP A 69 7.99 -9.16 -12.58
CA ASP A 69 6.71 -9.85 -12.47
C ASP A 69 6.07 -9.66 -11.08
N TYR A 70 4.77 -9.92 -10.97
CA TYR A 70 4.03 -9.70 -9.72
C TYR A 70 4.49 -10.63 -8.59
N THR A 71 4.98 -11.82 -8.89
CA THR A 71 5.58 -12.72 -7.91
C THR A 71 6.85 -12.13 -7.33
N SER A 72 7.76 -11.65 -8.16
CA SER A 72 8.99 -10.97 -7.73
C SER A 72 8.70 -9.68 -6.95
N LEU A 73 7.72 -8.90 -7.39
CA LEU A 73 7.26 -7.72 -6.66
C LEU A 73 6.67 -8.08 -5.28
N ALA A 74 5.91 -9.18 -5.16
CA ALA A 74 5.41 -9.63 -3.87
C ALA A 74 6.54 -10.04 -2.91
N ILE A 75 7.60 -10.68 -3.42
CA ILE A 75 8.81 -11.00 -2.67
C ILE A 75 9.50 -9.72 -2.18
N MET A 76 9.69 -8.76 -3.07
CA MET A 76 10.27 -7.46 -2.73
C MET A 76 9.44 -6.72 -1.67
N GLU A 77 8.12 -6.65 -1.83
CA GLU A 77 7.21 -6.03 -0.87
C GLU A 77 7.20 -6.72 0.50
N ARG A 78 7.37 -8.03 0.51
CA ARG A 78 7.48 -8.80 1.76
C ARG A 78 8.72 -8.38 2.55
N GLU A 79 9.86 -8.27 1.91
CA GLU A 79 11.10 -7.83 2.56
C GLU A 79 11.05 -6.35 2.98
N LEU A 80 10.56 -5.46 2.10
CA LEU A 80 10.34 -4.04 2.41
C LEU A 80 9.31 -3.85 3.54
N GLY A 81 8.34 -4.75 3.67
CA GLY A 81 7.34 -4.73 4.72
C GLY A 81 7.89 -4.90 6.14
N LYS A 82 9.14 -5.36 6.31
CA LYS A 82 9.81 -5.49 7.62
C LYS A 82 10.11 -4.15 8.27
N VAL A 83 10.08 -3.05 7.52
CA VAL A 83 10.38 -1.71 7.99
C VAL A 83 9.14 -0.79 7.90
N SER A 84 9.21 0.39 8.53
CA SER A 84 8.18 1.43 8.43
C SER A 84 7.91 1.81 6.97
N HIS A 85 6.64 1.91 6.62
CA HIS A 85 6.19 2.34 5.28
C HIS A 85 6.71 3.74 4.91
N ALA A 86 6.98 4.59 5.89
CA ALA A 86 7.58 5.90 5.67
C ALA A 86 8.97 5.82 5.03
N LEU A 87 9.80 4.84 5.43
CA LEU A 87 11.12 4.60 4.87
C LEU A 87 11.05 3.78 3.58
N HIS A 88 10.29 2.70 3.59
CA HIS A 88 10.04 1.84 2.44
C HIS A 88 9.49 2.64 1.23
N GLY A 89 8.68 3.68 1.49
CA GLY A 89 8.12 4.54 0.44
C GLY A 89 9.16 5.21 -0.48
N PHE A 90 10.41 5.35 -0.03
CA PHE A 90 11.49 5.88 -0.88
C PHE A 90 12.06 4.86 -1.88
N ALA A 91 11.80 3.57 -1.72
CA ALA A 91 11.92 2.56 -2.77
C ALA A 91 10.60 2.48 -3.57
N TRP A 92 10.19 3.62 -4.14
CA TRP A 92 8.83 3.87 -4.60
C TRP A 92 8.44 3.02 -5.81
N ARG A 93 7.20 2.58 -5.81
CA ARG A 93 6.53 2.01 -6.97
C ARG A 93 5.53 3.03 -7.53
N PRO A 94 5.88 3.76 -8.61
CA PRO A 94 4.89 4.61 -9.28
C PRO A 94 3.67 3.81 -9.69
N THR A 95 2.49 4.43 -9.60
CA THR A 95 1.26 3.71 -9.91
C THR A 95 1.18 3.30 -11.39
N GLU A 96 0.82 2.04 -11.65
CA GLU A 96 0.58 1.54 -13.01
C GLU A 96 -0.55 2.27 -13.75
N LEU A 97 -1.36 3.08 -13.05
CA LEU A 97 -2.36 3.93 -13.69
C LEU A 97 -1.75 4.88 -14.72
N LEU A 98 -0.51 5.32 -14.48
CA LEU A 98 0.22 6.19 -15.40
C LEU A 98 0.52 5.53 -16.75
N MET A 99 0.38 4.22 -16.88
CA MET A 99 0.46 3.54 -18.19
C MET A 99 -0.73 3.89 -19.10
N ALA A 100 -1.82 4.45 -18.57
CA ALA A 100 -2.93 5.01 -19.36
C ALA A 100 -2.63 6.42 -19.93
N CYS A 101 -1.50 7.00 -19.61
CA CYS A 101 -1.05 8.28 -20.13
C CYS A 101 -0.90 8.25 -21.68
N ASN A 102 -1.39 9.29 -22.37
CA ASN A 102 -1.01 9.57 -23.73
C ASN A 102 0.45 10.06 -23.81
N ASP A 103 1.00 10.29 -24.99
CA ASP A 103 2.44 10.58 -25.14
C ASP A 103 2.88 11.91 -24.50
N GLU A 104 2.01 12.92 -24.48
CA GLU A 104 2.28 14.19 -23.77
C GLU A 104 2.29 13.97 -22.26
N GLN A 105 1.29 13.26 -21.74
CA GLN A 105 1.18 12.90 -20.33
C GLN A 105 2.33 11.99 -19.88
N LYS A 106 2.77 11.03 -20.73
CA LYS A 106 3.95 10.21 -20.43
C LYS A 106 5.19 11.06 -20.17
N SER A 107 5.44 12.02 -21.04
CA SER A 107 6.60 12.91 -20.91
C SER A 107 6.53 13.80 -19.66
N ARG A 108 5.32 14.23 -19.28
CA ARG A 108 5.10 15.16 -18.18
C ARG A 108 4.97 14.49 -16.81
N TYR A 109 4.44 13.27 -16.76
CA TYR A 109 4.07 12.59 -15.51
C TYR A 109 4.73 11.22 -15.36
N LEU A 110 4.57 10.30 -16.31
CA LEU A 110 5.06 8.93 -16.18
C LEU A 110 6.59 8.86 -16.11
N LEU A 111 7.28 9.41 -17.11
CA LEU A 111 8.75 9.31 -17.16
C LEU A 111 9.42 10.01 -15.97
N PRO A 112 9.00 11.21 -15.52
CA PRO A 112 9.54 11.80 -14.29
C PRO A 112 9.23 10.97 -13.02
N CYS A 113 8.12 10.23 -12.98
CA CYS A 113 7.88 9.31 -11.87
C CYS A 113 8.80 8.09 -11.92
N VAL A 114 9.10 7.57 -13.10
CA VAL A 114 10.03 6.43 -13.28
C VAL A 114 11.45 6.80 -12.86
N THR A 115 11.89 8.02 -13.13
CA THR A 115 13.24 8.51 -12.76
C THR A 115 13.33 9.01 -11.32
N GLY A 116 12.21 9.10 -10.60
CA GLY A 116 12.16 9.62 -9.23
C GLY A 116 12.23 11.15 -9.13
N GLU A 117 12.03 11.87 -10.25
CA GLU A 117 11.96 13.34 -10.28
C GLU A 117 10.61 13.85 -9.77
N LYS A 118 9.52 13.07 -9.95
CA LYS A 118 8.18 13.38 -9.45
C LYS A 118 7.60 12.24 -8.66
N VAL A 119 6.74 12.59 -7.71
CA VAL A 119 5.94 11.64 -6.93
C VAL A 119 4.47 12.00 -7.08
N GLU A 120 3.68 11.02 -7.50
CA GLU A 120 2.23 11.14 -7.58
C GLU A 120 1.55 10.77 -6.27
N CYS A 121 0.28 11.16 -6.14
CA CYS A 121 -0.61 10.57 -5.14
C CYS A 121 -1.93 10.13 -5.76
N PHE A 122 -2.51 9.08 -5.15
CA PHE A 122 -3.80 8.51 -5.53
C PHE A 122 -4.92 9.12 -4.66
N ALA A 123 -5.85 9.87 -5.28
CA ALA A 123 -6.83 10.68 -4.57
C ALA A 123 -8.28 10.25 -4.90
N ILE A 124 -8.79 9.22 -4.19
CA ILE A 124 -10.14 8.69 -4.41
C ILE A 124 -11.06 8.90 -3.19
N THR A 125 -10.55 8.69 -1.96
CA THR A 125 -11.31 8.72 -0.72
C THR A 125 -11.73 10.15 -0.33
N GLU A 126 -12.94 10.30 0.20
CA GLU A 126 -13.50 11.59 0.67
C GLU A 126 -13.99 11.48 2.12
N PRO A 127 -14.22 12.61 2.81
CA PRO A 127 -14.82 12.58 4.16
C PRO A 127 -16.12 11.79 4.25
N GLY A 128 -16.94 11.79 3.19
CA GLY A 128 -18.21 11.08 3.11
C GLY A 128 -18.20 9.78 2.28
N ALA A 129 -17.07 9.42 1.65
CA ALA A 129 -17.00 8.28 0.72
C ALA A 129 -15.68 7.53 0.87
N GLY A 130 -15.67 6.51 1.73
CA GLY A 130 -14.57 5.57 1.91
C GLY A 130 -14.89 4.21 1.30
N SER A 131 -15.51 3.31 2.06
CA SER A 131 -15.93 1.99 1.57
C SER A 131 -16.96 2.07 0.44
N ASP A 132 -17.83 3.06 0.47
CA ASP A 132 -18.74 3.39 -0.63
C ASP A 132 -18.15 4.50 -1.50
N ILE A 133 -17.27 4.11 -2.41
CA ILE A 133 -16.61 5.02 -3.37
C ILE A 133 -17.67 5.72 -4.25
N MET A 134 -18.81 5.06 -4.53
CA MET A 134 -19.85 5.62 -5.39
C MET A 134 -20.59 6.81 -4.75
N SER A 135 -20.48 6.99 -3.44
CA SER A 135 -21.02 8.14 -2.73
C SER A 135 -20.15 9.41 -2.85
N MET A 136 -19.02 9.38 -3.60
CA MET A 136 -18.14 10.54 -3.75
C MET A 136 -18.91 11.81 -4.13
N ALA A 137 -18.55 12.92 -3.50
CA ALA A 137 -19.13 14.25 -3.76
C ALA A 137 -18.29 15.08 -4.73
N THR A 138 -16.99 14.78 -4.87
CA THR A 138 -16.11 15.44 -5.84
C THR A 138 -16.64 15.23 -7.25
N ARG A 139 -16.85 16.33 -7.96
CA ARG A 139 -17.38 16.35 -9.32
C ARG A 139 -16.50 17.16 -10.24
N ALA A 140 -16.43 16.76 -11.49
CA ALA A 140 -15.86 17.53 -12.58
C ALA A 140 -16.98 17.86 -13.58
N LYS A 141 -17.24 19.15 -13.78
CA LYS A 141 -18.25 19.65 -14.72
C LYS A 141 -17.57 20.09 -15.99
N SER A 142 -18.01 19.59 -17.13
CA SER A 142 -17.52 20.05 -18.44
C SER A 142 -17.86 21.51 -18.68
N ASP A 143 -16.90 22.26 -19.22
CA ASP A 143 -17.00 23.67 -19.62
C ASP A 143 -16.19 23.90 -20.91
N GLY A 144 -16.79 23.62 -22.04
CA GLY A 144 -16.13 23.60 -23.36
C GLY A 144 -15.15 22.44 -23.47
N SER A 145 -13.86 22.76 -23.68
CA SER A 145 -12.75 21.80 -23.72
C SER A 145 -12.08 21.58 -22.35
N ASP A 146 -12.68 22.17 -21.30
CA ASP A 146 -12.14 22.11 -19.94
C ASP A 146 -13.11 21.41 -19.00
N TRP A 147 -12.60 21.10 -17.81
CA TRP A 147 -13.36 20.54 -16.69
C TRP A 147 -13.15 21.41 -15.46
N ILE A 148 -14.22 21.67 -14.72
CA ILE A 148 -14.16 22.40 -13.44
C ILE A 148 -14.36 21.39 -12.31
N ILE A 149 -13.30 21.13 -11.56
CA ILE A 149 -13.29 20.19 -10.44
C ILE A 149 -13.63 20.93 -9.15
N ASN A 150 -14.61 20.40 -8.40
CA ASN A 150 -14.99 20.86 -7.08
C ASN A 150 -15.17 19.67 -6.13
N GLY A 151 -14.62 19.80 -4.92
CA GLY A 151 -14.71 18.77 -3.87
C GLY A 151 -13.46 18.70 -3.01
N SER A 152 -13.33 17.60 -2.25
CA SER A 152 -12.16 17.37 -1.43
C SER A 152 -11.85 15.87 -1.32
N LYS A 153 -10.56 15.55 -1.17
CA LYS A 153 -10.07 14.19 -0.93
C LYS A 153 -9.30 14.17 0.38
N HIS A 154 -9.40 13.07 1.11
CA HIS A 154 -8.64 12.91 2.33
C HIS A 154 -8.04 11.50 2.46
N PHE A 155 -7.21 11.31 3.50
CA PHE A 155 -6.37 10.12 3.64
C PHE A 155 -5.54 9.84 2.38
N VAL A 156 -5.11 10.92 1.71
CA VAL A 156 -4.18 10.83 0.59
C VAL A 156 -2.78 10.70 1.18
N SER A 157 -2.20 9.51 1.08
CA SER A 157 -0.94 9.18 1.74
C SER A 157 0.21 9.19 0.74
N SER A 158 1.38 9.68 1.19
CA SER A 158 2.63 9.65 0.42
C SER A 158 3.82 9.75 1.37
N HIS A 159 5.00 9.32 0.94
CA HIS A 159 6.26 9.45 1.68
C HIS A 159 6.82 10.88 1.64
N VAL A 160 6.43 11.67 0.63
CA VAL A 160 6.75 13.09 0.47
C VAL A 160 5.50 13.86 0.07
N GLU A 161 5.56 15.21 0.05
CA GLU A 161 4.50 15.99 -0.55
C GLU A 161 4.45 15.75 -2.06
N PRO A 162 3.30 15.31 -2.61
CA PRO A 162 3.23 14.89 -4.02
C PRO A 162 3.35 16.06 -4.98
N ASP A 163 3.95 15.82 -6.16
CA ASP A 163 4.10 16.82 -7.22
C ASP A 163 2.82 16.98 -8.05
N PHE A 164 2.00 15.93 -8.10
CA PHE A 164 0.68 15.96 -8.71
C PHE A 164 -0.23 14.89 -8.10
N ALA A 165 -1.52 15.06 -8.32
CA ALA A 165 -2.53 14.11 -7.86
C ALA A 165 -3.24 13.44 -9.06
N ILE A 166 -3.50 12.13 -8.93
CA ILE A 166 -4.45 11.40 -9.76
C ILE A 166 -5.79 11.48 -9.05
N VAL A 167 -6.67 12.35 -9.52
CA VAL A 167 -7.93 12.70 -8.86
C VAL A 167 -9.10 12.02 -9.53
N PHE A 168 -9.88 11.28 -8.75
CA PHE A 168 -11.13 10.66 -9.22
C PHE A 168 -12.31 11.57 -8.91
N ALA A 169 -13.07 11.95 -9.95
CA ALA A 169 -14.23 12.82 -9.85
C ALA A 169 -15.39 12.31 -10.68
N ALA A 170 -16.62 12.56 -10.21
CA ALA A 170 -17.82 12.26 -10.98
C ALA A 170 -17.97 13.27 -12.12
N THR A 171 -18.00 12.77 -13.38
CA THR A 171 -18.20 13.57 -14.60
C THR A 171 -19.62 13.54 -15.09
N GLY A 172 -20.44 12.64 -14.59
CA GLY A 172 -21.84 12.49 -14.98
C GLY A 172 -22.54 11.36 -14.25
N THR A 173 -23.69 10.98 -14.80
CA THR A 173 -24.47 9.84 -14.30
C THR A 173 -24.97 9.05 -15.50
N ASP A 174 -24.79 7.74 -15.46
CA ASP A 174 -25.27 6.80 -16.46
C ASP A 174 -26.52 6.07 -15.95
N ASP A 175 -27.53 5.93 -16.79
CA ASP A 175 -28.66 5.09 -16.49
C ASP A 175 -28.29 3.62 -16.67
N THR A 176 -28.46 2.83 -15.62
CA THR A 176 -28.19 1.39 -15.67
C THR A 176 -29.44 0.60 -15.30
N PRO A 177 -29.52 -0.70 -15.63
CA PRO A 177 -30.65 -1.55 -15.23
C PRO A 177 -30.87 -1.62 -13.71
N ARG A 178 -29.86 -1.18 -12.91
CA ARG A 178 -29.91 -1.13 -11.44
C ARG A 178 -30.14 0.28 -10.88
N GLY A 179 -30.50 1.24 -11.74
CA GLY A 179 -30.66 2.64 -11.43
C GLY A 179 -29.45 3.50 -11.83
N PRO A 180 -29.55 4.82 -11.57
CA PRO A 180 -28.51 5.76 -11.95
C PRO A 180 -27.17 5.43 -11.25
N ARG A 181 -26.06 5.47 -12.01
CA ARG A 181 -24.72 5.25 -11.49
C ARG A 181 -23.81 6.41 -11.89
N LYS A 182 -23.01 6.92 -10.96
CA LYS A 182 -22.03 7.97 -11.27
C LYS A 182 -21.02 7.46 -12.31
N ARG A 183 -20.78 8.30 -13.33
CA ARG A 183 -19.67 8.17 -14.25
C ARG A 183 -18.47 8.83 -13.57
N VAL A 184 -17.38 8.11 -13.42
CA VAL A 184 -16.18 8.59 -12.73
C VAL A 184 -15.01 8.59 -13.67
N SER A 185 -14.32 9.72 -13.76
CA SER A 185 -13.10 9.90 -14.56
C SER A 185 -11.91 10.22 -13.66
N ALA A 186 -10.69 10.03 -14.17
CA ALA A 186 -9.46 10.35 -13.50
C ALA A 186 -8.78 11.56 -14.15
N PHE A 187 -8.20 12.45 -13.35
CA PHE A 187 -7.52 13.67 -13.81
C PHE A 187 -6.14 13.78 -13.18
N LEU A 188 -5.16 14.27 -13.95
CA LEU A 188 -3.82 14.60 -13.50
C LEU A 188 -3.77 16.08 -13.14
N VAL A 189 -3.60 16.41 -11.86
CA VAL A 189 -3.62 17.79 -11.38
C VAL A 189 -2.31 18.12 -10.67
N ASP A 190 -1.52 19.02 -11.25
CA ASP A 190 -0.22 19.42 -10.71
C ASP A 190 -0.34 20.19 -9.41
N ARG A 191 0.58 20.01 -8.48
CA ARG A 191 0.75 20.86 -7.29
C ARG A 191 0.91 22.32 -7.72
N GLY A 192 0.21 23.21 -7.01
CA GLY A 192 0.21 24.64 -7.32
C GLY A 192 -0.72 25.05 -8.46
N HIS A 193 -1.50 24.12 -9.02
CA HIS A 193 -2.53 24.43 -10.02
C HIS A 193 -3.61 25.35 -9.40
N PRO A 194 -4.05 26.42 -10.08
CA PRO A 194 -5.11 27.30 -9.55
C PRO A 194 -6.38 26.52 -9.15
N GLY A 195 -6.88 26.80 -7.95
CA GLY A 195 -8.04 26.09 -7.39
C GLY A 195 -7.74 24.71 -6.81
N PHE A 196 -6.49 24.27 -6.79
CA PHE A 196 -6.04 23.05 -6.14
C PHE A 196 -5.10 23.35 -4.97
N GLU A 197 -5.42 22.81 -3.81
CA GLU A 197 -4.64 22.99 -2.58
C GLU A 197 -4.34 21.63 -1.95
N ILE A 198 -3.10 21.44 -1.52
CA ILE A 198 -2.63 20.28 -0.74
C ILE A 198 -2.30 20.78 0.66
N THR A 199 -2.92 20.20 1.68
CA THR A 199 -2.64 20.49 3.09
C THR A 199 -2.29 19.24 3.86
N ARG A 200 -1.49 19.40 4.92
CA ARG A 200 -1.21 18.28 5.84
C ARG A 200 -2.50 17.84 6.52
N GLY A 201 -2.80 16.57 6.44
CA GLY A 201 -3.91 15.93 7.14
C GLY A 201 -3.59 15.64 8.61
N PRO A 202 -4.57 15.07 9.34
CA PRO A 202 -4.36 14.65 10.73
C PRO A 202 -3.22 13.64 10.86
N ARG A 203 -2.48 13.71 11.97
CA ARG A 203 -1.43 12.72 12.28
C ARG A 203 -2.08 11.37 12.57
N CYS A 204 -1.57 10.34 11.92
CA CYS A 204 -2.01 8.96 12.15
C CYS A 204 -1.24 8.37 13.35
N VAL A 205 -1.88 7.49 14.11
CA VAL A 205 -1.25 6.72 15.18
C VAL A 205 -0.36 5.61 14.62
N SER A 206 -0.70 5.09 13.44
CA SER A 206 0.05 4.09 12.69
C SER A 206 0.89 4.77 11.62
N GLN A 207 2.05 4.20 11.25
CA GLN A 207 2.90 4.71 10.17
C GLN A 207 3.19 6.22 10.35
N ARG A 208 3.63 6.65 11.52
CA ARG A 208 3.65 8.06 11.95
C ARG A 208 4.36 9.00 11.00
N ALA A 209 5.45 8.56 10.40
CA ALA A 209 6.24 9.36 9.47
C ALA A 209 5.76 9.23 8.01
N TYR A 210 4.78 8.37 7.72
CA TYR A 210 4.13 8.30 6.41
C TYR A 210 3.06 9.39 6.34
N LEU A 211 3.25 10.33 5.42
CA LEU A 211 2.50 11.57 5.42
C LEU A 211 1.07 11.36 4.94
N ASN A 212 0.15 12.12 5.51
CA ASN A 212 -1.26 12.11 5.17
C ASN A 212 -1.68 13.53 4.76
N PHE A 213 -2.39 13.64 3.65
CA PHE A 213 -2.81 14.89 3.05
C PHE A 213 -4.32 14.98 2.88
N VAL A 214 -4.80 16.21 2.88
CA VAL A 214 -6.13 16.61 2.43
C VAL A 214 -5.96 17.45 1.17
N LEU A 215 -6.68 17.08 0.12
CA LEU A 215 -6.70 17.78 -1.15
C LEU A 215 -8.04 18.51 -1.28
N SER A 216 -7.99 19.80 -1.61
CA SER A 216 -9.17 20.64 -1.82
C SER A 216 -9.20 21.19 -3.23
N PHE A 217 -10.35 21.09 -3.87
CA PHE A 217 -10.61 21.59 -5.22
C PHE A 217 -11.73 22.63 -5.17
N ASN A 218 -11.42 23.86 -5.56
CA ASN A 218 -12.35 24.96 -5.58
C ASN A 218 -12.28 25.65 -6.94
N ASP A 219 -13.26 25.40 -7.80
CA ASP A 219 -13.28 25.80 -9.19
C ASP A 219 -11.96 25.52 -9.92
N CYS A 220 -11.36 24.36 -9.62
CA CYS A 220 -10.12 23.92 -10.22
C CYS A 220 -10.35 23.59 -11.69
N ARG A 221 -9.93 24.48 -12.60
CA ARG A 221 -10.11 24.34 -14.04
C ARG A 221 -8.96 23.55 -14.65
N VAL A 222 -9.22 22.38 -15.15
CA VAL A 222 -8.26 21.53 -15.86
C VAL A 222 -8.70 21.34 -17.31
N SER A 223 -7.75 21.23 -18.23
CA SER A 223 -8.05 20.95 -19.63
C SER A 223 -8.40 19.47 -19.84
N ASP A 224 -9.09 19.19 -20.93
CA ASP A 224 -9.38 17.80 -21.34
C ASP A 224 -8.10 16.96 -21.49
N ALA A 225 -6.99 17.58 -21.89
CA ALA A 225 -5.68 16.94 -21.97
C ALA A 225 -5.12 16.46 -20.60
N GLN A 226 -5.71 16.86 -19.48
CA GLN A 226 -5.34 16.38 -18.13
C GLN A 226 -6.18 15.17 -17.68
N MET A 227 -7.16 14.73 -18.49
CA MET A 227 -7.90 13.48 -18.22
C MET A 227 -6.98 12.28 -18.46
N LEU A 228 -6.91 11.37 -17.51
CA LEU A 228 -6.15 10.12 -17.61
C LEU A 228 -7.07 9.02 -18.15
N GLY A 229 -6.75 8.47 -19.32
CA GLY A 229 -7.65 7.58 -20.04
C GLY A 229 -8.86 8.32 -20.64
N GLU A 230 -9.99 7.64 -20.76
CA GLU A 230 -11.21 8.18 -21.32
C GLU A 230 -12.23 8.58 -20.24
N GLU A 231 -13.21 9.45 -20.61
CA GLU A 231 -14.30 9.80 -19.70
C GLU A 231 -15.06 8.54 -19.25
N GLY A 232 -15.23 8.39 -17.94
CA GLY A 232 -15.96 7.26 -17.35
C GLY A 232 -15.09 6.04 -17.01
N GLU A 233 -13.85 5.99 -17.43
CA GLU A 233 -12.95 4.86 -17.16
C GLU A 233 -12.25 4.93 -15.80
N GLY A 234 -12.39 6.00 -15.04
CA GLY A 234 -11.68 6.20 -13.79
C GLY A 234 -11.81 5.05 -12.80
N LEU A 235 -13.01 4.47 -12.62
CA LEU A 235 -13.19 3.33 -11.71
C LEU A 235 -12.56 2.04 -12.24
N MET A 236 -12.49 1.84 -13.54
CA MET A 236 -11.80 0.69 -14.14
C MET A 236 -10.29 0.78 -13.87
N LEU A 237 -9.72 1.97 -14.08
CA LEU A 237 -8.32 2.25 -13.77
C LEU A 237 -8.06 2.02 -12.27
N ALA A 238 -8.88 2.62 -11.39
CA ALA A 238 -8.74 2.47 -9.94
C ALA A 238 -8.81 0.99 -9.49
N ASP A 239 -9.75 0.20 -10.02
CA ASP A 239 -9.92 -1.21 -9.66
C ASP A 239 -8.68 -2.05 -10.00
N LYS A 240 -8.06 -1.79 -11.15
CA LYS A 240 -6.82 -2.45 -11.55
C LYS A 240 -5.71 -2.22 -10.52
N TRP A 241 -5.50 -0.98 -10.10
CA TRP A 241 -4.49 -0.61 -9.11
C TRP A 241 -4.82 -1.16 -7.72
N ILE A 242 -6.04 -0.93 -7.22
CA ILE A 242 -6.47 -1.37 -5.89
C ILE A 242 -6.40 -2.90 -5.77
N LYS A 243 -6.67 -3.64 -6.83
CA LYS A 243 -6.60 -5.11 -6.83
C LYS A 243 -5.18 -5.59 -6.57
N MET A 244 -4.17 -4.99 -7.21
CA MET A 244 -2.76 -5.29 -6.92
C MET A 244 -2.31 -4.73 -5.57
N GLY A 245 -2.74 -3.55 -5.18
CA GLY A 245 -2.49 -2.96 -3.86
C GLY A 245 -2.84 -3.90 -2.71
N ARG A 246 -3.91 -4.69 -2.85
CA ARG A 246 -4.28 -5.71 -1.86
C ARG A 246 -3.25 -6.83 -1.72
N VAL A 247 -2.61 -7.23 -2.82
CA VAL A 247 -1.52 -8.23 -2.78
C VAL A 247 -0.28 -7.64 -2.12
N TRP A 248 0.05 -6.38 -2.44
CA TRP A 248 1.18 -5.67 -1.81
C TRP A 248 0.99 -5.50 -0.30
N VAL A 249 -0.21 -5.09 0.13
CA VAL A 249 -0.56 -5.04 1.57
C VAL A 249 -0.41 -6.42 2.21
N GLY A 250 -0.88 -7.47 1.54
CA GLY A 250 -0.72 -8.85 2.01
C GLY A 250 0.74 -9.23 2.21
N ALA A 251 1.58 -8.94 1.21
CA ALA A 251 3.02 -9.24 1.24
C ALA A 251 3.73 -8.45 2.37
N GLY A 252 3.48 -7.14 2.47
CA GLY A 252 4.02 -6.31 3.55
C GLY A 252 3.58 -6.75 4.95
N CYS A 253 2.34 -7.25 5.09
CA CYS A 253 1.87 -7.85 6.33
C CYS A 253 2.67 -9.11 6.71
N CYS A 254 3.00 -9.98 5.73
CA CYS A 254 3.82 -11.16 5.97
C CYS A 254 5.24 -10.79 6.42
N GLY A 255 5.88 -9.82 5.79
CA GLY A 255 7.21 -9.35 6.20
C GLY A 255 7.23 -8.79 7.63
N ARG A 256 6.23 -7.97 7.97
CA ARG A 256 6.07 -7.41 9.32
C ARG A 256 5.80 -8.49 10.37
N ALA A 257 4.98 -9.49 10.01
CA ALA A 257 4.69 -10.64 10.86
C ALA A 257 5.93 -11.52 11.09
N GLU A 258 6.75 -11.74 10.07
CA GLU A 258 8.02 -12.46 10.19
C GLU A 258 8.95 -11.76 11.20
N ARG A 259 9.15 -10.45 11.04
CA ARG A 259 9.97 -9.67 11.98
C ARG A 259 9.45 -9.74 13.42
N LEU A 260 8.13 -9.66 13.62
CA LEU A 260 7.50 -9.82 14.94
C LEU A 260 7.75 -11.20 15.53
N LEU A 261 7.67 -12.24 14.69
CA LEU A 261 7.94 -13.63 15.11
C LEU A 261 9.42 -13.80 15.50
N GLU A 262 10.36 -13.33 14.69
CA GLU A 262 11.81 -13.39 14.97
C GLU A 262 12.14 -12.71 16.30
N LEU A 263 11.68 -11.48 16.51
CA LEU A 263 11.89 -10.73 17.76
C LEU A 263 11.26 -11.46 18.97
N SER A 264 10.10 -12.06 18.78
CA SER A 264 9.41 -12.79 19.85
C SER A 264 10.10 -14.12 20.18
N LEU A 265 10.67 -14.81 19.20
CA LEU A 265 11.47 -16.02 19.40
C LEU A 265 12.75 -15.70 20.18
N GLU A 266 13.47 -14.66 19.77
CA GLU A 266 14.68 -14.21 20.47
C GLU A 266 14.39 -13.81 21.91
N TRP A 267 13.33 -13.01 22.12
CA TRP A 267 12.91 -12.60 23.46
C TRP A 267 12.52 -13.79 24.33
N ALA A 268 11.72 -14.71 23.79
CA ALA A 268 11.26 -15.88 24.54
C ALA A 268 12.38 -16.87 24.90
N ALA A 269 13.41 -16.95 24.06
CA ALA A 269 14.59 -17.78 24.31
C ALA A 269 15.51 -17.18 25.40
N ASN A 270 15.61 -15.85 25.47
CA ASN A 270 16.57 -15.17 26.34
C ASN A 270 15.98 -14.66 27.66
N ARG A 271 14.71 -14.21 27.65
CA ARG A 271 14.03 -13.70 28.85
C ARG A 271 13.73 -14.82 29.84
N LYS A 272 14.23 -14.72 31.04
CA LYS A 272 14.02 -15.72 32.10
C LYS A 272 13.02 -15.21 33.13
N GLN A 273 12.12 -16.11 33.52
CA GLN A 273 11.25 -16.01 34.71
C GLN A 273 11.14 -17.41 35.35
N PHE A 274 11.00 -17.47 36.67
CA PHE A 274 11.00 -18.74 37.42
C PHE A 274 12.19 -19.64 37.02
N ASP A 275 13.39 -19.00 36.95
CA ASP A 275 14.71 -19.62 36.68
C ASP A 275 14.85 -20.30 35.30
N GLN A 276 13.96 -20.06 34.36
CA GLN A 276 14.02 -20.61 33.00
C GLN A 276 13.55 -19.62 31.92
N PRO A 277 13.95 -19.80 30.64
CA PRO A 277 13.44 -19.03 29.54
C PRO A 277 11.91 -19.09 29.45
N ILE A 278 11.26 -17.95 29.16
CA ILE A 278 9.81 -17.88 29.09
C ILE A 278 9.24 -18.72 27.93
N GLY A 279 10.02 -19.00 26.90
CA GLY A 279 9.65 -19.89 25.79
C GLY A 279 9.40 -21.35 26.22
N LYS A 280 9.86 -21.78 27.41
CA LYS A 280 9.56 -23.09 27.97
C LYS A 280 8.15 -23.24 28.54
N PHE A 281 7.47 -22.13 28.77
CA PHE A 281 6.08 -22.16 29.23
C PHE A 281 5.13 -22.32 28.03
N GLN A 282 4.18 -23.25 28.10
CA GLN A 282 3.23 -23.52 27.01
C GLN A 282 2.42 -22.31 26.62
N GLY A 283 2.04 -21.44 27.57
CA GLY A 283 1.35 -20.18 27.30
C GLY A 283 2.13 -19.21 26.38
N THR A 284 3.46 -19.35 26.29
CA THR A 284 4.32 -18.59 25.37
C THR A 284 4.61 -19.38 24.09
N SER A 285 5.05 -20.64 24.25
CA SER A 285 5.45 -21.47 23.08
C SER A 285 4.28 -21.76 22.13
N PHE A 286 3.05 -21.87 22.63
CA PHE A 286 1.87 -22.06 21.78
C PHE A 286 1.56 -20.81 20.95
N LYS A 287 1.70 -19.61 21.51
CA LYS A 287 1.58 -18.37 20.73
C LYS A 287 2.60 -18.31 19.60
N LEU A 288 3.84 -18.70 19.84
CA LEU A 288 4.88 -18.73 18.80
C LEU A 288 4.56 -19.75 17.70
N ALA A 289 4.00 -20.91 18.07
CA ALA A 289 3.55 -21.92 17.11
C ALA A 289 2.37 -21.41 16.25
N ASP A 290 1.39 -20.74 16.87
CA ASP A 290 0.27 -20.14 16.17
C ASP A 290 0.75 -19.03 15.23
N MET A 291 1.65 -18.15 15.69
CA MET A 291 2.25 -17.10 14.86
C MET A 291 2.94 -17.67 13.62
N ALA A 292 3.77 -18.71 13.79
CA ALA A 292 4.46 -19.36 12.68
C ALA A 292 3.48 -20.00 11.69
N THR A 293 2.45 -20.68 12.19
CA THR A 293 1.46 -21.36 11.37
C THR A 293 0.62 -20.38 10.55
N GLU A 294 0.15 -19.31 11.18
CA GLU A 294 -0.66 -18.30 10.51
C GLU A 294 0.16 -17.50 9.47
N LEU A 295 1.43 -17.20 9.78
CA LEU A 295 2.33 -16.55 8.82
C LEU A 295 2.54 -17.43 7.58
N GLN A 296 2.82 -18.72 7.75
CA GLN A 296 2.97 -19.64 6.64
C GLN A 296 1.71 -19.71 5.76
N ALA A 297 0.53 -19.72 6.37
CA ALA A 297 -0.74 -19.71 5.63
C ALA A 297 -0.92 -18.38 4.85
N ALA A 298 -0.54 -17.23 5.43
CA ALA A 298 -0.61 -15.94 4.77
C ALA A 298 0.35 -15.85 3.58
N ASP A 299 1.60 -16.28 3.75
CA ASP A 299 2.60 -16.34 2.68
C ASP A 299 2.08 -17.18 1.48
N LEU A 300 1.47 -18.33 1.73
CA LEU A 300 0.88 -19.16 0.68
C LEU A 300 -0.22 -18.44 -0.10
N LEU A 301 -1.11 -17.71 0.59
CA LEU A 301 -2.16 -16.92 -0.06
C LEU A 301 -1.62 -15.77 -0.89
N VAL A 302 -0.60 -15.06 -0.38
CA VAL A 302 0.07 -13.96 -1.09
C VAL A 302 0.71 -14.47 -2.37
N MET A 303 1.53 -15.51 -2.27
CA MET A 303 2.24 -16.08 -3.41
C MET A 303 1.29 -16.70 -4.44
N HIS A 304 0.18 -17.30 -3.98
CA HIS A 304 -0.87 -17.80 -4.88
C HIS A 304 -1.51 -16.65 -5.68
N ALA A 305 -1.87 -15.54 -5.01
CA ALA A 305 -2.47 -14.38 -5.68
C ALA A 305 -1.48 -13.73 -6.67
N ALA A 306 -0.21 -13.59 -6.29
CA ALA A 306 0.83 -13.01 -7.16
C ALA A 306 1.07 -13.87 -8.41
N ARG A 307 1.22 -15.20 -8.27
CA ARG A 307 1.37 -16.11 -9.43
C ARG A 307 0.16 -16.10 -10.36
N LYS A 308 -1.05 -16.01 -9.80
CA LYS A 308 -2.27 -15.84 -10.62
C LYS A 308 -2.29 -14.50 -11.35
N ALA A 309 -1.71 -13.44 -10.76
CA ALA A 309 -1.56 -12.15 -11.43
C ALA A 309 -0.60 -12.25 -12.62
N ASP A 310 0.52 -12.94 -12.47
CA ASP A 310 1.49 -13.20 -13.57
C ASP A 310 0.85 -13.99 -14.71
N ALA A 311 -0.02 -14.94 -14.39
CA ALA A 311 -0.78 -15.71 -15.37
C ALA A 311 -1.97 -14.93 -15.99
N GLY A 312 -2.25 -13.72 -15.54
CA GLY A 312 -3.45 -12.96 -15.96
C GLY A 312 -4.78 -13.53 -15.44
N GLU A 313 -4.75 -14.41 -14.44
CA GLU A 313 -5.90 -15.17 -13.93
C GLU A 313 -6.39 -14.68 -12.55
N MET A 314 -5.72 -13.68 -11.96
CA MET A 314 -6.08 -13.19 -10.63
C MET A 314 -7.47 -12.54 -10.62
N THR A 315 -8.35 -13.10 -9.81
CA THR A 315 -9.70 -12.56 -9.58
C THR A 315 -9.71 -11.54 -8.44
N PRO A 316 -10.74 -10.66 -8.34
CA PRO A 316 -10.94 -9.82 -7.18
C PRO A 316 -11.04 -10.61 -5.86
N THR A 317 -11.53 -11.85 -5.92
CA THR A 317 -11.65 -12.75 -4.76
C THR A 317 -10.28 -13.22 -4.26
N ASP A 318 -9.36 -13.56 -5.16
CA ASP A 318 -8.00 -13.96 -4.79
C ASP A 318 -7.28 -12.84 -4.04
N ALA A 319 -7.33 -11.62 -4.58
CA ALA A 319 -6.75 -10.43 -3.95
C ALA A 319 -7.41 -10.10 -2.59
N ALA A 320 -8.74 -10.25 -2.50
CA ALA A 320 -9.48 -10.01 -1.27
C ALA A 320 -9.16 -11.04 -0.18
N MET A 321 -9.06 -12.34 -0.53
CA MET A 321 -8.67 -13.39 0.42
C MET A 321 -7.25 -13.19 0.95
N CYS A 322 -6.33 -12.84 0.05
CA CYS A 322 -4.95 -12.52 0.40
C CYS A 322 -4.88 -11.39 1.42
N LYS A 323 -5.45 -10.22 1.10
CA LYS A 323 -5.43 -9.04 1.97
C LYS A 323 -6.14 -9.29 3.29
N LEU A 324 -7.32 -9.89 3.26
CA LEU A 324 -8.10 -10.17 4.46
C LEU A 324 -7.32 -11.05 5.43
N PHE A 325 -6.82 -12.19 4.95
CA PHE A 325 -6.14 -13.14 5.83
C PHE A 325 -4.85 -12.54 6.40
N ALA A 326 -3.99 -11.96 5.54
CA ALA A 326 -2.70 -11.42 5.96
C ALA A 326 -2.84 -10.25 6.94
N SER A 327 -3.78 -9.31 6.72
CA SER A 327 -3.96 -8.18 7.63
C SER A 327 -4.57 -8.57 8.99
N GLU A 328 -5.50 -9.53 9.01
CA GLU A 328 -6.07 -10.07 10.25
C GLU A 328 -5.04 -10.92 11.02
N MET A 329 -4.25 -11.71 10.33
CA MET A 329 -3.12 -12.47 10.88
C MET A 329 -2.10 -11.53 11.53
N LEU A 330 -1.61 -10.52 10.81
CA LEU A 330 -0.64 -9.56 11.34
C LEU A 330 -1.14 -8.90 12.64
N HIS A 331 -2.42 -8.54 12.69
CA HIS A 331 -3.00 -7.92 13.88
C HIS A 331 -2.95 -8.87 15.10
N ARG A 332 -3.26 -10.17 14.92
CA ARG A 332 -3.17 -11.17 15.99
C ARG A 332 -1.72 -11.42 16.41
N LEU A 333 -0.81 -11.54 15.45
CA LEU A 333 0.61 -11.75 15.74
C LEU A 333 1.22 -10.57 16.50
N ALA A 334 0.87 -9.37 16.12
CA ALA A 334 1.34 -8.15 16.78
C ALA A 334 0.88 -8.09 18.26
N ASP A 335 -0.37 -8.47 18.54
CA ASP A 335 -0.88 -8.58 19.91
C ASP A 335 -0.15 -9.67 20.71
N HIS A 336 0.10 -10.83 20.09
CA HIS A 336 0.89 -11.88 20.71
C HIS A 336 2.32 -11.43 21.01
N ALA A 337 2.95 -10.70 20.10
CA ALA A 337 4.30 -10.17 20.30
C ALA A 337 4.37 -9.20 21.48
N VAL A 338 3.43 -8.26 21.59
CA VAL A 338 3.33 -7.36 22.76
C VAL A 338 3.17 -8.18 24.04
N GLN A 339 2.30 -9.18 24.06
CA GLN A 339 2.05 -10.02 25.22
C GLN A 339 3.28 -10.86 25.62
N ILE A 340 4.05 -11.38 24.65
CA ILE A 340 5.29 -12.14 24.90
C ILE A 340 6.38 -11.23 25.50
N HIS A 341 6.50 -10.00 25.02
CA HIS A 341 7.48 -9.02 25.54
C HIS A 341 7.07 -8.41 26.88
N GLY A 342 5.79 -8.54 27.26
CA GLY A 342 5.24 -7.95 28.48
C GLY A 342 5.37 -6.43 28.47
N GLY A 343 5.73 -5.82 29.61
CA GLY A 343 5.87 -4.36 29.71
C GLY A 343 6.86 -3.75 28.70
N MET A 344 7.91 -4.48 28.32
CA MET A 344 8.86 -4.02 27.31
C MET A 344 8.25 -3.93 25.91
N GLY A 345 7.23 -4.72 25.62
CA GLY A 345 6.49 -4.64 24.34
C GLY A 345 5.71 -3.34 24.14
N LEU A 346 5.58 -2.51 25.18
CA LEU A 346 4.91 -1.20 25.14
C LEU A 346 5.91 -0.03 25.17
N MET A 347 7.21 -0.31 25.24
CA MET A 347 8.25 0.72 25.31
C MET A 347 8.78 1.05 23.92
N GLU A 348 8.96 2.34 23.63
CA GLU A 348 9.43 2.85 22.32
C GLU A 348 10.82 2.33 21.91
N ASP A 349 11.63 1.88 22.87
CA ASP A 349 12.99 1.38 22.61
C ASP A 349 12.99 0.06 21.81
N LEU A 350 11.86 -0.65 21.81
CA LEU A 350 11.64 -1.85 21.00
C LEU A 350 10.64 -1.57 19.86
N PRO A 351 10.82 -2.19 18.70
CA PRO A 351 9.90 -1.96 17.56
C PRO A 351 8.52 -2.60 17.75
N ILE A 352 8.28 -3.35 18.83
CA ILE A 352 7.08 -4.16 19.05
C ILE A 352 5.81 -3.30 19.11
N GLU A 353 5.82 -2.23 19.95
CA GLU A 353 4.66 -1.34 20.10
C GLU A 353 4.33 -0.62 18.80
N ARG A 354 5.36 -0.20 18.03
CA ARG A 354 5.18 0.45 16.73
C ARG A 354 4.57 -0.50 15.72
N LEU A 355 5.11 -1.70 15.57
CA LEU A 355 4.59 -2.73 14.68
C LEU A 355 3.14 -3.13 15.05
N TRP A 356 2.82 -3.13 16.34
CA TRP A 356 1.44 -3.35 16.81
C TRP A 356 0.49 -2.21 16.42
N ARG A 357 0.90 -0.95 16.55
CA ARG A 357 0.11 0.20 16.09
C ARG A 357 -0.08 0.16 14.57
N ASP A 358 0.98 -0.15 13.85
CA ASP A 358 0.97 -0.20 12.38
C ASP A 358 0.08 -1.34 11.85
N ALA A 359 0.07 -2.48 12.50
CA ALA A 359 -0.80 -3.60 12.17
C ALA A 359 -2.30 -3.22 12.16
N ARG A 360 -2.70 -2.21 12.93
CA ARG A 360 -4.11 -1.79 13.01
C ARG A 360 -4.59 -1.13 11.71
N LEU A 361 -3.74 -0.38 11.02
CA LEU A 361 -4.04 0.29 9.76
C LEU A 361 -4.34 -0.73 8.65
N GLU A 362 -3.61 -1.83 8.62
CA GLU A 362 -3.67 -2.84 7.55
C GLU A 362 -5.08 -3.43 7.34
N ARG A 363 -5.92 -3.42 8.36
CA ARG A 363 -7.31 -3.87 8.30
C ARG A 363 -8.27 -2.83 7.74
N ILE A 364 -7.80 -1.59 7.48
CA ILE A 364 -8.64 -0.45 7.09
C ILE A 364 -8.38 -0.02 5.64
N TRP A 365 -7.13 0.32 5.31
CA TRP A 365 -6.78 0.83 3.99
C TRP A 365 -6.87 -0.24 2.89
N GLU A 366 -6.83 0.15 1.64
CA GLU A 366 -7.01 -0.71 0.45
C GLU A 366 -8.31 -1.55 0.50
N GLY A 367 -9.32 -0.97 1.17
CA GLY A 367 -10.60 -1.61 1.48
C GLY A 367 -10.57 -2.38 2.80
N THR A 368 -11.52 -2.05 3.67
CA THR A 368 -11.61 -2.63 5.01
C THR A 368 -11.78 -4.16 4.97
N SER A 369 -11.51 -4.82 6.10
CA SER A 369 -11.76 -6.26 6.26
C SER A 369 -13.20 -6.65 5.92
N GLU A 370 -14.17 -5.78 6.18
CA GLU A 370 -15.58 -5.95 5.83
C GLU A 370 -15.79 -5.90 4.31
N ILE A 371 -15.13 -4.97 3.62
CA ILE A 371 -15.16 -4.87 2.14
C ILE A 371 -14.54 -6.13 1.51
N GLN A 372 -13.43 -6.64 2.04
CA GLN A 372 -12.86 -7.89 1.54
C GLN A 372 -13.85 -9.05 1.70
N ARG A 373 -14.49 -9.19 2.88
CA ARG A 373 -15.54 -10.20 3.12
C ARG A 373 -16.73 -10.03 2.17
N HIS A 374 -17.14 -8.78 1.90
CA HIS A 374 -18.20 -8.49 0.94
C HIS A 374 -17.84 -8.95 -0.47
N ILE A 375 -16.63 -8.68 -0.95
CA ILE A 375 -16.14 -9.12 -2.26
C ILE A 375 -16.18 -10.65 -2.36
N ILE A 376 -15.65 -11.33 -1.36
CA ILE A 376 -15.59 -12.79 -1.30
C ILE A 376 -17.00 -13.41 -1.28
N SER A 377 -17.84 -12.97 -0.34
CA SER A 377 -19.20 -13.52 -0.17
C SER A 377 -20.06 -13.30 -1.43
N ARG A 378 -19.97 -12.11 -2.01
CA ARG A 378 -20.71 -11.79 -3.25
C ARG A 378 -20.24 -12.65 -4.42
N SER A 379 -18.96 -12.94 -4.54
CA SER A 379 -18.43 -13.83 -5.57
C SER A 379 -18.96 -15.26 -5.43
N LEU A 380 -19.11 -15.74 -4.18
CA LEU A 380 -19.65 -17.08 -3.88
C LEU A 380 -21.16 -17.17 -4.09
N LEU A 381 -21.91 -16.14 -3.74
CA LEU A 381 -23.38 -16.16 -3.75
C LEU A 381 -23.98 -15.79 -5.10
N ARG A 382 -23.32 -14.91 -5.87
CA ARG A 382 -23.82 -14.46 -7.18
C ARG A 382 -24.17 -15.58 -8.16
N PRO A 383 -23.39 -16.67 -8.31
CA PRO A 383 -23.74 -17.78 -9.18
C PRO A 383 -25.00 -18.53 -8.73
N LEU A 384 -25.39 -18.39 -7.46
CA LEU A 384 -26.56 -19.00 -6.84
C LEU A 384 -27.81 -18.09 -6.89
N GLY A 385 -27.68 -16.89 -7.50
CA GLY A 385 -28.78 -15.94 -7.63
C GLY A 385 -29.05 -15.06 -6.39
N ALA A 386 -28.10 -14.99 -5.45
CA ALA A 386 -28.22 -14.22 -4.23
C ALA A 386 -27.26 -13.01 -4.20
#